data_c3e143ecb2baba812cd9f317126fac22
#
_entry.id   c3e143ecb2baba812cd9f317126fac22
#
_cell.length_a   1.000
_cell.length_b   1.000
_cell.length_c   1.000
_cell.angle_alpha   90.00
_cell.angle_beta   90.00
_cell.angle_gamma   90.00
#
_symmetry.space_group_name_H-M   'P 1'
#
loop_
_entity.id
_entity.type
_entity.pdbx_description
1 polymer ?
#
loop_
_entity_poly.entity_id
_entity_poly.type
_entity_poly.pdbx_seq_one_letter_code
_entity_poly.pdbx_strand_id
1 'polypeptide(L)'
;MITSDVQMGDGVEIRHPDLVNLYGCHIGESTKIGTFVEIQKDARVGRRCKISSHTFICSGVTIEDEVFVGHGVMFTNDLYPRATRDDGGLQAEQDWRQIDTRICEGASIGSN
;
A
#
# COMPACT_ATOMS: atom_id res chain seq x y z
N MET A 1 -1.51 10.22 8.88
CA MET A 1 -2.22 11.26 8.11
C MET A 1 -2.98 10.63 6.96
N ILE A 2 -4.17 11.11 6.71
CA ILE A 2 -4.96 10.68 5.54
C ILE A 2 -5.20 11.91 4.69
N THR A 3 -4.65 11.93 3.47
CA THR A 3 -4.82 13.09 2.59
C THR A 3 -6.22 13.09 1.96
N SER A 4 -6.65 14.25 1.49
CA SER A 4 -8.00 14.41 0.94
C SER A 4 -8.22 13.67 -0.38
N ASP A 5 -7.16 13.24 -1.05
CA ASP A 5 -7.21 12.52 -2.33
C ASP A 5 -7.34 11.00 -2.17
N VAL A 6 -7.42 10.49 -0.95
CA VAL A 6 -7.70 9.07 -0.70
C VAL A 6 -9.17 8.78 -1.00
N GLN A 7 -9.42 7.77 -1.84
CA GLN A 7 -10.78 7.35 -2.18
C GLN A 7 -11.13 6.10 -1.36
N MET A 8 -12.13 6.22 -0.50
CA MET A 8 -12.57 5.13 0.36
C MET A 8 -14.03 4.79 0.09
N GLY A 9 -14.33 3.51 -0.04
CA GLY A 9 -15.70 3.02 -0.08
C GLY A 9 -16.38 3.08 1.27
N ASP A 10 -17.67 2.76 1.29
CA ASP A 10 -18.46 2.76 2.52
C ASP A 10 -17.96 1.72 3.50
N GLY A 11 -18.00 2.03 4.78
CA GLY A 11 -17.69 1.08 5.83
C GLY A 11 -16.20 0.73 5.98
N VAL A 12 -15.32 1.49 5.35
CA VAL A 12 -13.88 1.34 5.59
C VAL A 12 -13.60 1.68 7.04
N GLU A 13 -12.89 0.80 7.74
CA GLU A 13 -12.60 0.95 9.16
C GLU A 13 -11.11 1.18 9.36
N ILE A 14 -10.78 2.38 9.85
CA ILE A 14 -9.42 2.74 10.24
C ILE A 14 -9.47 3.07 11.73
N ARG A 15 -9.04 2.11 12.56
CA ARG A 15 -9.23 2.22 14.01
C ARG A 15 -8.46 3.39 14.61
N HIS A 16 -7.28 3.67 14.09
CA HIS A 16 -6.42 4.76 14.58
C HIS A 16 -5.98 5.65 13.41
N PRO A 17 -6.87 6.55 12.96
CA PRO A 17 -6.56 7.38 11.77
C PRO A 17 -5.33 8.28 11.94
N ASP A 18 -4.99 8.62 13.18
CA ASP A 18 -3.81 9.45 13.46
C ASP A 18 -2.49 8.67 13.31
N LEU A 19 -2.57 7.35 13.26
CA LEU A 19 -1.41 6.46 13.25
C LEU A 19 -1.26 5.69 11.94
N VAL A 20 -1.78 6.23 10.86
CA VAL A 20 -1.61 5.69 9.49
C VAL A 20 -1.13 6.80 8.57
N ASN A 21 -0.59 6.40 7.43
CA ASN A 21 -0.17 7.34 6.40
C ASN A 21 -0.73 6.88 5.05
N LEU A 22 -1.88 7.45 4.66
CA LEU A 22 -2.59 7.09 3.43
C LEU A 22 -2.65 8.31 2.52
N TYR A 23 -2.21 8.16 1.28
CA TYR A 23 -2.26 9.27 0.33
C TYR A 23 -2.46 8.76 -1.11
N GLY A 24 -3.40 9.36 -1.82
CA GLY A 24 -3.65 9.11 -3.24
C GLY A 24 -4.05 7.68 -3.60
N CYS A 25 -4.44 6.87 -2.63
CA CYS A 25 -4.77 5.46 -2.83
C CYS A 25 -6.29 5.25 -2.90
N HIS A 26 -6.68 4.03 -3.30
CA HIS A 26 -8.07 3.59 -3.33
C HIS A 26 -8.26 2.43 -2.36
N ILE A 27 -9.28 2.51 -1.52
CA ILE A 27 -9.61 1.47 -0.54
C ILE A 27 -11.08 1.11 -0.71
N GLY A 28 -11.35 -0.14 -1.01
CA GLY A 28 -12.72 -0.63 -1.25
C GLY A 28 -13.54 -0.75 0.03
N GLU A 29 -14.85 -0.89 -0.14
CA GLU A 29 -15.81 -0.91 0.96
C GLU A 29 -15.49 -2.01 1.97
N SER A 30 -15.77 -1.74 3.23
CA SER A 30 -15.65 -2.67 4.36
C SER A 30 -14.25 -3.20 4.63
N THR A 31 -13.23 -2.63 4.02
CA THR A 31 -11.83 -2.97 4.27
C THR A 31 -11.39 -2.40 5.60
N LYS A 32 -10.58 -3.16 6.33
CA LYS A 32 -10.05 -2.76 7.64
C LYS A 32 -8.55 -2.50 7.52
N ILE A 33 -8.13 -1.34 8.02
CA ILE A 33 -6.74 -0.90 7.99
C ILE A 33 -6.23 -0.81 9.44
N GLY A 34 -5.15 -1.53 9.70
CA GLY A 34 -4.51 -1.55 11.02
C GLY A 34 -3.61 -0.33 11.27
N THR A 35 -3.04 -0.32 12.46
CA THR A 35 -2.19 0.77 12.94
C THR A 35 -0.84 0.76 12.22
N PHE A 36 -0.26 1.93 12.00
CA PHE A 36 1.06 2.11 11.37
C PHE A 36 1.14 1.55 9.94
N VAL A 37 0.02 1.55 9.23
CA VAL A 37 -0.02 1.18 7.82
C VAL A 37 0.26 2.41 6.97
N GLU A 38 1.10 2.23 5.96
CA GLU A 38 1.28 3.24 4.92
C GLU A 38 0.82 2.68 3.57
N ILE A 39 -0.01 3.45 2.85
CA ILE A 39 -0.46 3.12 1.50
C ILE A 39 -0.21 4.32 0.61
N GLN A 40 0.61 4.11 -0.41
CA GLN A 40 1.06 5.17 -1.30
C GLN A 40 0.07 5.45 -2.43
N LYS A 41 0.33 6.57 -3.10
CA LYS A 41 -0.40 7.03 -4.26
C LYS A 41 -0.52 5.92 -5.31
N ASP A 42 -1.69 5.82 -5.91
CA ASP A 42 -2.02 4.87 -6.98
C ASP A 42 -2.01 3.39 -6.56
N ALA A 43 -1.80 3.08 -5.30
CA ALA A 43 -2.05 1.74 -4.79
C ALA A 43 -3.55 1.51 -4.66
N ARG A 44 -3.99 0.26 -4.86
CA ARG A 44 -5.39 -0.11 -4.80
C ARG A 44 -5.59 -1.28 -3.86
N VAL A 45 -6.53 -1.14 -2.94
CA VAL A 45 -6.98 -2.20 -2.04
C VAL A 45 -8.46 -2.42 -2.33
N GLY A 46 -8.83 -3.65 -2.58
CA GLY A 46 -10.22 -4.02 -2.89
C GLY A 46 -11.14 -3.98 -1.69
N ARG A 47 -12.30 -4.64 -1.84
CA ARG A 47 -13.33 -4.67 -0.81
C ARG A 47 -13.06 -5.80 0.19
N ARG A 48 -13.51 -5.60 1.43
CA ARG A 48 -13.52 -6.63 2.47
C ARG A 48 -12.15 -7.25 2.72
N CYS A 49 -11.11 -6.44 2.58
CA CYS A 49 -9.75 -6.84 2.89
C CYS A 49 -9.43 -6.54 4.35
N LYS A 50 -8.41 -7.22 4.86
CA LYS A 50 -7.81 -6.91 6.16
C LYS A 50 -6.34 -6.61 5.95
N ILE A 51 -5.94 -5.39 6.22
CA ILE A 51 -4.54 -4.96 6.13
C ILE A 51 -4.04 -4.78 7.55
N SER A 52 -3.16 -5.68 7.98
CA SER A 52 -2.69 -5.70 9.36
C SER A 52 -1.61 -4.65 9.60
N SER A 53 -1.33 -4.40 10.88
CA SER A 53 -0.45 -3.31 11.30
C SER A 53 0.96 -3.41 10.72
N HIS A 54 1.62 -2.25 10.60
CA HIS A 54 3.00 -2.13 10.14
C HIS A 54 3.22 -2.58 8.69
N THR A 55 2.18 -2.61 7.88
CA THR A 55 2.28 -3.01 6.47
C THR A 55 2.53 -1.78 5.59
N PHE A 56 3.41 -1.94 4.61
CA PHE A 56 3.71 -0.91 3.62
C PHE A 56 3.23 -1.36 2.25
N ILE A 57 2.35 -0.57 1.63
CA ILE A 57 1.80 -0.84 0.30
C ILE A 57 2.22 0.30 -0.61
N CYS A 58 3.17 0.03 -1.50
CA CYS A 58 3.73 1.05 -2.38
C CYS A 58 2.91 1.24 -3.65
N SER A 59 3.23 2.30 -4.38
CA SER A 59 2.64 2.56 -5.69
C SER A 59 2.80 1.37 -6.63
N GLY A 60 1.76 1.07 -7.39
CA GLY A 60 1.77 -0.05 -8.34
C GLY A 60 1.26 -1.37 -7.77
N VAL A 61 0.93 -1.42 -6.48
CA VAL A 61 0.35 -2.61 -5.86
C VAL A 61 -1.16 -2.56 -6.01
N THR A 62 -1.73 -3.66 -6.52
CA THR A 62 -3.18 -3.87 -6.57
C THR A 62 -3.51 -5.11 -5.74
N ILE A 63 -4.31 -4.91 -4.71
CA ILE A 63 -4.81 -5.98 -3.86
C ILE A 63 -6.30 -6.15 -4.20
N GLU A 64 -6.68 -7.33 -4.68
CA GLU A 64 -8.07 -7.61 -5.04
C GLU A 64 -8.93 -7.82 -3.80
N ASP A 65 -10.18 -8.24 -3.99
CA ASP A 65 -11.15 -8.34 -2.91
C ASP A 65 -10.84 -9.50 -1.96
N GLU A 66 -11.26 -9.35 -0.70
CA GLU A 66 -11.24 -10.40 0.31
C GLU A 66 -9.84 -10.97 0.60
N VAL A 67 -8.82 -10.12 0.49
CA VAL A 67 -7.43 -10.49 0.75
C VAL A 67 -7.08 -10.18 2.20
N PHE A 68 -6.36 -11.10 2.83
CA PHE A 68 -5.76 -10.89 4.14
C PHE A 68 -4.28 -10.59 3.97
N VAL A 69 -3.83 -9.48 4.55
CA VAL A 69 -2.41 -9.12 4.61
C VAL A 69 -1.98 -9.10 6.06
N GLY A 70 -1.03 -9.93 6.40
CA GLY A 70 -0.48 -10.07 7.75
C GLY A 70 0.27 -8.83 8.22
N HIS A 71 0.84 -8.91 9.43
CA HIS A 71 1.57 -7.80 10.03
C HIS A 71 2.95 -7.64 9.40
N GLY A 72 3.38 -6.40 9.23
CA GLY A 72 4.74 -6.11 8.79
C GLY A 72 5.04 -6.59 7.38
N VAL A 73 4.06 -6.67 6.51
CA VAL A 73 4.27 -7.05 5.11
C VAL A 73 4.73 -5.81 4.34
N MET A 74 5.90 -5.92 3.71
CA MET A 74 6.52 -4.81 2.99
C MET A 74 6.54 -5.09 1.50
N PHE A 75 5.63 -4.45 0.76
CA PHE A 75 5.66 -4.53 -0.70
C PHE A 75 6.80 -3.66 -1.23
N THR A 76 7.34 -4.04 -2.37
CA THR A 76 8.37 -3.29 -3.07
C THR A 76 8.00 -3.15 -4.54
N ASN A 77 8.51 -2.12 -5.20
CA ASN A 77 8.18 -1.82 -6.59
C ASN A 77 9.39 -1.45 -7.45
N ASP A 78 10.60 -1.67 -6.92
CA ASP A 78 11.85 -1.39 -7.61
C ASP A 78 12.75 -2.62 -7.49
N LEU A 79 13.09 -3.24 -8.62
CA LEU A 79 13.90 -4.45 -8.62
C LEU A 79 15.35 -4.20 -8.22
N TYR A 80 15.86 -2.99 -8.51
CA TYR A 80 17.26 -2.65 -8.28
C TYR A 80 17.35 -1.27 -7.62
N PRO A 81 16.86 -1.16 -6.35
CA PRO A 81 16.78 0.15 -5.71
C PRO A 81 18.16 0.73 -5.45
N ARG A 82 18.31 2.00 -5.77
CA ARG A 82 19.53 2.77 -5.52
C ARG A 82 19.18 4.17 -5.06
N ALA A 83 19.99 4.68 -4.14
CA ALA A 83 19.79 6.05 -3.65
C ALA A 83 20.29 7.08 -4.68
N THR A 84 21.33 6.73 -5.42
CA THR A 84 21.99 7.67 -6.34
C THR A 84 22.07 7.13 -7.76
N ARG A 85 22.13 8.05 -8.73
CA ARG A 85 22.44 7.75 -10.12
C ARG A 85 23.95 7.51 -10.29
N ASP A 86 24.35 7.00 -11.46
CA ASP A 86 25.76 6.79 -11.78
C ASP A 86 26.58 8.09 -11.77
N ASP A 87 25.94 9.24 -12.00
CA ASP A 87 26.58 10.55 -11.96
C ASP A 87 26.73 11.12 -10.53
N GLY A 88 26.30 10.39 -9.51
CA GLY A 88 26.38 10.80 -8.11
C GLY A 88 25.21 11.62 -7.60
N GLY A 89 24.26 12.00 -8.46
CA GLY A 89 23.04 12.68 -8.04
C GLY A 89 22.06 11.72 -7.40
N LEU A 90 21.11 12.24 -6.59
CA LEU A 90 20.05 11.43 -6.02
C LEU A 90 19.11 10.94 -7.10
N GLN A 91 18.68 9.68 -7.00
CA GLN A 91 17.66 9.16 -7.90
C GLN A 91 16.31 9.87 -7.69
N ALA A 92 15.64 10.16 -8.80
CA ALA A 92 14.29 10.71 -8.82
C ALA A 92 13.35 9.72 -9.51
N GLU A 93 12.07 10.04 -9.57
CA GLU A 93 11.04 9.14 -10.13
C GLU A 93 11.37 8.67 -11.55
N GLN A 94 11.96 9.52 -12.37
CA GLN A 94 12.29 9.19 -13.76
C GLN A 94 13.54 8.31 -13.92
N ASP A 95 14.27 8.05 -12.83
CA ASP A 95 15.54 7.32 -12.89
C ASP A 95 15.38 5.81 -12.68
N TRP A 96 14.18 5.33 -12.36
CA TRP A 96 13.91 3.92 -12.12
C TRP A 96 12.55 3.54 -12.69
N ARG A 97 12.35 2.23 -12.83
CA ARG A 97 11.11 1.69 -13.39
C ARG A 97 10.28 1.02 -12.31
N GLN A 98 9.06 1.47 -12.15
CA GLN A 98 8.11 0.84 -11.23
C GLN A 98 7.68 -0.53 -11.78
N ILE A 99 7.76 -1.53 -10.91
CA ILE A 99 7.24 -2.88 -11.20
C ILE A 99 5.97 -3.06 -10.40
N ASP A 100 4.91 -3.47 -11.07
CA ASP A 100 3.61 -3.64 -10.45
C ASP A 100 3.48 -5.00 -9.79
N THR A 101 2.68 -5.07 -8.74
CA THR A 101 2.35 -6.31 -8.02
C THR A 101 0.84 -6.45 -7.94
N ARG A 102 0.35 -7.66 -8.16
CA ARG A 102 -1.07 -7.98 -8.02
C ARG A 102 -1.26 -9.13 -7.04
N ILE A 103 -2.11 -8.90 -6.06
CA ILE A 103 -2.53 -9.93 -5.11
C ILE A 103 -3.96 -10.31 -5.46
N CYS A 104 -4.17 -11.55 -5.84
CA CYS A 104 -5.45 -12.02 -6.36
C CYS A 104 -6.47 -12.24 -5.24
N GLU A 105 -7.74 -12.22 -5.63
CA GLU A 105 -8.87 -12.33 -4.72
C GLU A 105 -8.73 -13.51 -3.77
N GLY A 106 -9.03 -13.29 -2.51
CA GLY A 106 -9.06 -14.33 -1.48
C GLY A 106 -7.69 -14.79 -0.99
N ALA A 107 -6.59 -14.19 -1.46
CA ALA A 107 -5.26 -14.57 -1.01
C ALA A 107 -5.03 -14.20 0.46
N SER A 108 -4.16 -14.96 1.12
CA SER A 108 -3.71 -14.65 2.48
C SER A 108 -2.19 -14.57 2.49
N ILE A 109 -1.66 -13.46 2.98
CA ILE A 109 -0.21 -13.25 3.10
C ILE A 109 0.13 -13.26 4.59
N GLY A 110 1.05 -14.15 4.98
CA GLY A 110 1.51 -14.24 6.36
C GLY A 110 2.35 -13.02 6.76
N SER A 111 2.56 -12.88 8.07
CA SER A 111 3.32 -11.76 8.62
C SER A 111 4.77 -11.76 8.16
N ASN A 112 5.33 -10.56 8.01
CA ASN A 112 6.67 -10.30 7.49
C ASN A 112 6.80 -10.71 6.01
#